data_9c15e6ace6b9a5afa1c79ffb6fef7a65
#
_entry.id   9c15e6ace6b9a5afa1c79ffb6fef7a65
#
_cell.length_a   1.000
_cell.length_b   1.000
_cell.length_c   1.000
_cell.angle_alpha   90.00
_cell.angle_beta   90.00
_cell.angle_gamma   90.00
#
_symmetry.space_group_name_H-M   'P 1'
#
loop_
_entity.id
_entity.type
_entity.pdbx_description
1 polymer ?
#
loop_
_entity_poly.entity_id
_entity_poly.type
_entity_poly.pdbx_seq_one_letter_code
_entity_poly.pdbx_strand_id
1 'polypeptide(L)'
;MYQTMYEASMVRDEGMAKTIVSLVETLRGSADPAGGPVVSYTGGGHVQYNLPVPQRVARRLSGSIRQTSIYMTSYDEGRREELREMLTSRIADYIWHTPVSGAGTPRRCR
;
A
#
# COMPACT_ATOMS: atom_id res chain seq x y z
N MET A 1 7.81 15.67 -19.52
CA MET A 1 8.16 14.30 -19.08
C MET A 1 7.62 13.98 -17.70
N TYR A 2 7.84 14.79 -16.69
CA TYR A 2 7.32 14.57 -15.32
C TYR A 2 5.79 14.58 -15.25
N GLN A 3 5.13 15.47 -15.94
CA GLN A 3 3.67 15.54 -15.97
C GLN A 3 3.04 14.27 -16.53
N THR A 4 3.57 13.72 -17.61
CA THR A 4 3.06 12.48 -18.21
C THR A 4 3.24 11.28 -17.27
N MET A 5 4.37 11.21 -16.55
CA MET A 5 4.61 10.17 -15.55
C MET A 5 3.66 10.29 -14.36
N TYR A 6 3.40 11.52 -13.93
CA TYR A 6 2.45 11.80 -12.86
C TYR A 6 1.02 11.41 -13.25
N GLU A 7 0.58 11.81 -14.42
CA GLU A 7 -0.74 11.44 -14.94
C GLU A 7 -0.89 9.92 -15.09
N ALA A 8 0.12 9.23 -15.59
CA ALA A 8 0.11 7.78 -15.70
C ALA A 8 0.03 7.12 -14.32
N SER A 9 0.69 7.66 -13.31
CA SER A 9 0.60 7.18 -11.94
C SER A 9 -0.81 7.37 -11.37
N MET A 10 -1.41 8.53 -11.60
CA MET A 10 -2.79 8.79 -11.16
C MET A 10 -3.80 7.82 -11.78
N VAL A 11 -3.65 7.51 -13.06
CA VAL A 11 -4.51 6.54 -13.76
C VAL A 11 -4.37 5.14 -13.13
N ARG A 12 -3.14 4.73 -12.80
CA ARG A 12 -2.91 3.45 -12.10
C ARG A 12 -3.55 3.43 -10.72
N ASP A 13 -3.39 4.51 -9.96
CA ASP A 13 -3.98 4.62 -8.62
C ASP A 13 -5.50 4.53 -8.66
N GLU A 14 -6.13 5.20 -9.62
CA GLU A 14 -7.58 5.13 -9.83
C GLU A 14 -8.03 3.72 -10.23
N GLY A 15 -7.30 3.06 -11.13
CA GLY A 15 -7.59 1.69 -11.54
C GLY A 15 -7.48 0.70 -10.39
N MET A 16 -6.44 0.80 -9.58
CA MET A 16 -6.27 -0.03 -8.38
C MET A 16 -7.38 0.22 -7.37
N ALA A 17 -7.71 1.47 -7.09
CA ALA A 17 -8.77 1.83 -6.17
C ALA A 17 -10.13 1.29 -6.63
N LYS A 18 -10.45 1.43 -7.90
CA LYS A 18 -11.67 0.89 -8.50
C LYS A 18 -11.77 -0.62 -8.33
N THR A 19 -10.70 -1.34 -8.55
CA THR A 19 -10.63 -2.80 -8.39
C THR A 19 -10.86 -3.20 -6.93
N ILE A 20 -10.22 -2.52 -5.99
CA ILE A 20 -10.39 -2.78 -4.55
C ILE A 20 -11.84 -2.51 -4.13
N VAL A 21 -12.41 -1.40 -4.54
CA VAL A 21 -13.80 -1.03 -4.25
C VAL A 21 -14.76 -2.07 -4.78
N SER A 22 -14.60 -2.50 -6.02
CA SER A 22 -15.42 -3.55 -6.62
C SER A 22 -15.39 -4.85 -5.82
N LEU A 23 -14.20 -5.25 -5.36
CA LEU A 23 -14.04 -6.44 -4.53
C LEU A 23 -14.70 -6.28 -3.15
N VAL A 24 -14.53 -5.14 -2.51
CA VAL A 24 -15.16 -4.82 -1.23
C VAL A 24 -16.70 -4.88 -1.35
N GLU A 25 -17.26 -4.28 -2.38
CA GLU A 25 -18.70 -4.28 -2.62
C GLU A 25 -19.23 -5.69 -2.88
N THR A 26 -18.49 -6.49 -3.65
CA THR A 26 -18.83 -7.91 -3.89
C THR A 26 -18.88 -8.69 -2.59
N LEU A 27 -17.90 -8.52 -1.71
CA LEU A 27 -17.84 -9.21 -0.41
C LEU A 27 -18.95 -8.73 0.53
N ARG A 28 -19.27 -7.44 0.53
CA ARG A 28 -20.37 -6.88 1.33
C ARG A 28 -21.74 -7.40 0.89
N GLY A 29 -21.91 -7.64 -0.40
CA GLY A 29 -23.14 -8.21 -0.97
C GLY A 29 -23.24 -9.72 -0.83
N SER A 30 -22.17 -10.39 -0.38
CA SER A 30 -22.14 -11.84 -0.19
C SER A 30 -22.90 -12.24 1.07
N ALA A 31 -23.64 -13.34 0.97
CA ALA A 31 -24.29 -13.97 2.13
C ALA A 31 -23.32 -14.72 3.05
N ASP A 32 -22.04 -14.77 2.71
CA ASP A 32 -21.00 -15.42 3.52
C ASP A 32 -20.54 -14.48 4.66
N PRO A 33 -20.89 -14.79 5.92
CA PRO A 33 -20.45 -13.99 7.06
C PRO A 33 -18.95 -14.09 7.33
N ALA A 34 -18.24 -14.99 6.67
CA ALA A 34 -16.80 -15.16 6.77
C ALA A 34 -16.00 -14.24 5.82
N GLY A 35 -16.67 -13.30 5.15
CA GLY A 35 -16.02 -12.31 4.30
C GLY A 35 -14.92 -11.55 5.05
N GLY A 36 -13.70 -12.05 4.94
CA GLY A 36 -12.53 -11.46 5.58
C GLY A 36 -12.12 -10.12 4.97
N PRO A 37 -11.07 -9.50 5.49
CA PRO A 37 -10.56 -8.26 4.94
C PRO A 37 -10.05 -8.47 3.51
N VAL A 38 -10.22 -7.45 2.67
CA VAL A 38 -9.54 -7.37 1.38
C VAL A 38 -8.09 -7.01 1.64
N VAL A 39 -7.16 -7.81 1.16
CA VAL A 39 -5.74 -7.54 1.21
C VAL A 39 -5.25 -7.16 -0.17
N SER A 40 -4.68 -5.99 -0.32
CA SER A 40 -4.08 -5.50 -1.56
C SER A 40 -2.57 -5.40 -1.40
N TYR A 41 -1.83 -5.98 -2.31
CA TYR A 41 -0.37 -5.89 -2.36
C TYR A 41 0.05 -5.11 -3.59
N THR A 42 0.84 -4.04 -3.39
CA THR A 42 1.27 -3.15 -4.47
C THR A 42 2.62 -2.50 -4.14
N GLY A 43 3.19 -1.79 -5.09
CA GLY A 43 4.38 -0.98 -4.85
C GLY A 43 4.15 0.08 -3.77
N GLY A 44 5.15 0.31 -2.94
CA GLY A 44 5.04 1.21 -1.78
C GLY A 44 4.58 2.63 -2.11
N GLY A 45 4.98 3.16 -3.27
CA GLY A 45 4.56 4.48 -3.72
C GLY A 45 3.04 4.66 -3.89
N HIS A 46 2.29 3.57 -4.01
CA HIS A 46 0.83 3.61 -4.14
C HIS A 46 0.08 3.64 -2.80
N VAL A 47 0.78 3.43 -1.69
CA VAL A 47 0.18 3.41 -0.34
C VAL A 47 0.80 4.40 0.63
N GLN A 48 1.90 5.04 0.27
CA GLN A 48 2.61 6.00 1.11
C GLN A 48 1.69 7.09 1.64
N TYR A 49 1.79 7.35 2.92
CA TYR A 49 1.00 8.37 3.64
C TYR A 49 -0.51 8.15 3.56
N ASN A 50 -0.96 6.96 3.20
CA ASN A 50 -2.38 6.64 2.95
C ASN A 50 -3.03 7.52 1.86
N LEU A 51 -2.24 8.11 0.98
CA LEU A 51 -2.73 9.08 0.00
C LEU A 51 -3.12 8.46 -1.35
N PRO A 52 -2.22 7.81 -2.11
CA PRO A 52 -2.55 7.50 -3.51
C PRO A 52 -3.77 6.58 -3.65
N VAL A 53 -3.65 5.31 -3.33
CA VAL A 53 -4.75 4.34 -3.44
C VAL A 53 -5.69 4.39 -2.24
N PRO A 54 -5.23 4.40 -0.98
CA PRO A 54 -6.13 4.37 0.16
C PRO A 54 -7.14 5.52 0.18
N GLN A 55 -6.70 6.74 -0.11
CA GLN A 55 -7.60 7.91 -0.15
C GLN A 55 -8.65 7.79 -1.26
N ARG A 56 -8.27 7.26 -2.41
CA ARG A 56 -9.21 7.03 -3.53
C ARG A 56 -10.25 5.97 -3.18
N VAL A 57 -9.85 4.90 -2.51
CA VAL A 57 -10.78 3.88 -2.00
C VAL A 57 -11.76 4.48 -1.01
N ALA A 58 -11.26 5.23 -0.02
CA ALA A 58 -12.10 5.89 0.97
C ALA A 58 -13.13 6.83 0.33
N ARG A 59 -12.70 7.62 -0.65
CA ARG A 59 -13.57 8.54 -1.38
C ARG A 59 -14.69 7.81 -2.13
N ARG A 60 -14.35 6.73 -2.84
CA ARG A 60 -15.32 5.91 -3.60
C ARG A 60 -16.34 5.22 -2.71
N LEU A 61 -15.98 4.89 -1.48
CA LEU A 61 -16.86 4.25 -0.50
C LEU A 61 -17.44 5.25 0.51
N SER A 62 -17.34 6.55 0.22
CA SER A 62 -17.85 7.64 1.08
C SER A 62 -17.41 7.53 2.53
N GLY A 63 -16.17 7.08 2.76
CA GLY A 63 -15.59 6.91 4.10
C GLY A 63 -16.13 5.70 4.89
N SER A 64 -16.99 4.88 4.31
CA SER A 64 -17.59 3.72 5.00
C SER A 64 -16.70 2.49 5.06
N ILE A 65 -15.38 2.68 5.15
CA ILE A 65 -14.40 1.59 5.21
C ILE A 65 -13.30 1.92 6.20
N ARG A 66 -12.85 0.91 6.91
CA ARG A 66 -11.60 0.97 7.69
C ARG A 66 -10.47 0.39 6.86
N GLN A 67 -9.38 1.10 6.80
CA GLN A 67 -8.18 0.69 6.08
C GLN A 67 -6.99 0.71 7.01
N THR A 68 -6.05 -0.16 6.75
CA THR A 68 -4.75 -0.19 7.41
C THR A 68 -3.68 -0.37 6.35
N SER A 69 -2.66 0.45 6.38
CA SER A 69 -1.52 0.34 5.50
C SER A 69 -0.31 -0.24 6.21
N ILE A 70 0.38 -1.14 5.53
CA ILE A 70 1.63 -1.74 5.98
C ILE A 70 2.68 -1.48 4.91
N TYR A 71 3.72 -0.74 5.25
CA TYR A 71 4.84 -0.46 4.37
C TYR A 71 5.95 -1.47 4.65
N MET A 72 6.30 -2.27 3.65
CA MET A 72 7.33 -3.29 3.79
C MET A 72 8.65 -2.77 3.24
N THR A 73 9.69 -2.88 4.02
CA THR A 73 11.04 -2.47 3.64
C THR A 73 12.11 -3.37 4.25
N SER A 74 13.28 -3.40 3.65
CA SER A 74 14.44 -4.04 4.26
C SER A 74 15.12 -3.08 5.22
N TYR A 75 15.76 -3.64 6.24
CA TYR A 75 16.52 -2.90 7.24
C TYR A 75 17.96 -3.40 7.32
N ASP A 76 18.88 -2.46 7.36
CA ASP A 76 20.25 -2.64 7.85
C ASP A 76 20.66 -1.42 8.69
N GLU A 77 21.75 -1.51 9.41
CA GLU A 77 22.19 -0.41 10.27
C GLU A 77 22.53 0.86 9.50
N GLY A 78 22.98 0.74 8.25
CA GLY A 78 23.25 1.87 7.37
C GLY A 78 22.01 2.66 6.98
N ARG A 79 20.82 2.07 7.16
CA ARG A 79 19.52 2.70 6.84
C ARG A 79 18.76 3.17 8.09
N ARG A 80 19.40 3.24 9.22
CA ARG A 80 18.78 3.58 10.50
C ARG A 80 18.07 4.94 10.47
N GLU A 81 18.72 5.95 9.91
CA GLU A 81 18.14 7.29 9.81
C GLU A 81 16.96 7.34 8.85
N GLU A 82 17.03 6.63 7.74
CA GLU A 82 15.91 6.50 6.80
C GLU A 82 14.69 5.84 7.47
N LEU A 83 14.89 4.77 8.22
CA LEU A 83 13.81 4.13 8.96
C LEU A 83 13.20 5.07 10.01
N ARG A 84 14.04 5.82 10.72
CA ARG A 84 13.57 6.81 11.69
C ARG A 84 12.72 7.89 11.03
N GLU A 85 13.13 8.37 9.85
CA GLU A 85 12.39 9.35 9.07
C GLU A 85 11.03 8.79 8.62
N MET A 86 11.00 7.55 8.13
CA MET A 86 9.75 6.86 7.77
C MET A 86 8.78 6.76 8.95
N LEU A 87 9.27 6.45 10.14
CA LEU A 87 8.48 6.40 11.37
C LEU A 87 7.97 7.78 11.77
N THR A 88 8.83 8.77 11.74
CA THR A 88 8.49 10.15 12.14
C THR A 88 7.47 10.78 11.20
N SER A 89 7.63 10.58 9.89
CA SER A 89 6.73 11.09 8.86
C SER A 89 5.44 10.29 8.72
N ARG A 90 5.32 9.15 9.40
CA ARG A 90 4.18 8.23 9.30
C ARG A 90 3.88 7.82 7.87
N ILE A 91 4.87 7.23 7.22
CA ILE A 91 4.74 6.78 5.82
C ILE A 91 3.59 5.77 5.63
N ALA A 92 3.22 5.06 6.67
CA ALA A 92 2.12 4.12 6.73
C ALA A 92 1.64 3.95 8.18
N ASP A 93 0.56 3.23 8.39
CA ASP A 93 0.07 2.91 9.73
C ASP A 93 1.04 1.97 10.45
N TYR A 94 1.65 1.05 9.71
CA TYR A 94 2.67 0.13 10.20
C TYR A 94 3.83 0.05 9.21
N ILE A 95 5.01 -0.16 9.74
CA ILE A 95 6.20 -0.47 8.96
C ILE A 95 6.64 -1.88 9.31
N TRP A 96 6.70 -2.74 8.31
CA TRP A 96 7.26 -4.09 8.45
C TRP A 96 8.65 -4.08 7.84
N HIS A 97 9.67 -4.16 8.68
CA HIS A 97 11.03 -4.27 8.21
C HIS A 97 11.58 -5.68 8.41
N THR A 98 12.34 -6.15 7.42
CA THR A 98 13.07 -7.40 7.47
C THR A 98 14.56 -7.11 7.44
N PRO A 99 15.38 -7.75 8.27
CA PRO A 99 16.82 -7.55 8.22
C PRO A 99 17.36 -8.02 6.88
N VAL A 100 18.30 -7.24 6.33
CA VAL A 100 19.08 -7.71 5.19
C VAL A 100 19.98 -8.82 5.70
N SER A 101 19.80 -10.05 5.19
CA SER A 101 20.68 -11.16 5.57
C SER A 101 22.08 -10.93 5.01
N GLY A 102 23.12 -11.32 5.78
CA GLY A 102 24.51 -11.26 5.33
C GLY A 102 24.84 -12.10 4.10
N ALA A 103 23.86 -12.83 3.57
CA ALA A 103 23.98 -13.63 2.34
C ALA A 103 23.75 -12.82 1.05
N GLY A 104 23.61 -11.49 1.14
CA GLY A 104 23.42 -10.62 0.00
C GLY A 104 21.97 -10.39 -0.40
N THR A 105 21.79 -9.59 -1.43
CA THR A 105 20.45 -9.24 -1.94
C THR A 105 19.71 -10.50 -2.39
N PRO A 106 18.45 -10.71 -1.97
CA PRO A 106 17.65 -11.82 -2.46
C PRO A 106 17.67 -11.85 -3.98
N ARG A 107 17.96 -13.01 -4.55
CA ARG A 107 17.89 -13.15 -6.00
C ARG A 107 16.46 -12.84 -6.44
N ARG A 108 16.31 -11.84 -7.26
CA ARG A 108 15.02 -11.58 -7.89
C ARG A 108 14.61 -12.83 -8.65
N CYS A 109 13.41 -13.30 -8.44
CA CYS A 109 12.83 -14.33 -9.30
C CYS A 109 12.87 -13.80 -10.73
N ARG A 110 13.51 -14.52 -11.60
CA ARG A 110 13.53 -14.21 -13.02
C ARG A 110 12.26 -14.72 -13.66
#